data_c52b89b6e5cad256515ba04f1d9a613a
#
_entry.id   c52b89b6e5cad256515ba04f1d9a613a
#
_cell.length_a   1.000
_cell.length_b   1.000
_cell.length_c   1.000
_cell.angle_alpha   90.00
_cell.angle_beta   90.00
_cell.angle_gamma   90.00
#
_symmetry.space_group_name_H-M   'P 1'
#
loop_
_entity.id
_entity.type
_entity.pdbx_description
1 polymer ?
#
loop_
_entity_poly.entity_id
_entity_poly.type
_entity_poly.pdbx_seq_one_letter_code
_entity_poly.pdbx_strand_id
1 'polypeptide(L)'
;MIHSDKKHYVVFGTLALLIVLLVVANLFLGSVNIPAQEVLRILSGEEAEKASWTFIVWESRFPQCITALLCGAALSASGLMLQTVFSNPLADSSILGISSGASLGVALVMLAGGGTIATGVFTLSGFFSVILGAFLGAVAVLALVLFLSSLIKSNVMLLIAGIMIGYITSSL
;
A
#
# COMPACT_ATOMS: atom_id res chain seq x y z
N MET A 1 -16.75 14.74 31.44
CA MET A 1 -16.66 13.56 30.52
C MET A 1 -17.26 13.85 29.14
N ILE A 2 -18.28 14.67 29.00
CA ILE A 2 -19.02 14.93 27.72
C ILE A 2 -18.24 15.83 26.71
N HIS A 3 -17.22 16.56 27.15
CA HIS A 3 -16.48 17.48 26.27
C HIS A 3 -15.39 16.77 25.42
N SER A 4 -14.95 15.58 25.80
CA SER A 4 -13.97 14.77 25.06
C SER A 4 -14.60 14.13 23.80
N ASP A 5 -15.83 13.68 23.90
CA ASP A 5 -16.49 12.97 22.79
C ASP A 5 -16.74 13.86 21.58
N LYS A 6 -17.15 15.12 21.78
CA LYS A 6 -17.38 16.06 20.69
C LYS A 6 -16.12 16.33 19.85
N LYS A 7 -14.95 16.42 20.48
CA LYS A 7 -13.68 16.62 19.75
C LYS A 7 -13.35 15.41 18.87
N HIS A 8 -13.59 14.20 19.35
CA HIS A 8 -13.36 12.99 18.57
C HIS A 8 -14.28 12.91 17.35
N TYR A 9 -15.57 13.20 17.49
CA TYR A 9 -16.50 13.23 16.37
C TYR A 9 -16.13 14.27 15.31
N VAL A 10 -15.67 15.45 15.74
CA VAL A 10 -15.20 16.50 14.83
C VAL A 10 -13.96 16.03 14.08
N VAL A 11 -12.98 15.43 14.76
CA VAL A 11 -11.77 14.91 14.13
C VAL A 11 -12.09 13.81 13.11
N PHE A 12 -12.92 12.85 13.49
CA PHE A 12 -13.33 11.79 12.57
C PHE A 12 -14.12 12.34 11.37
N GLY A 13 -15.01 13.28 11.60
CA GLY A 13 -15.77 13.92 10.52
C GLY A 13 -14.88 14.71 9.56
N THR A 14 -13.90 15.44 10.07
CA THR A 14 -12.93 16.17 9.22
C THR A 14 -12.04 15.22 8.43
N LEU A 15 -11.58 14.12 9.03
CA LEU A 15 -10.79 13.11 8.34
C LEU A 15 -11.60 12.40 7.23
N ALA A 16 -12.86 12.03 7.53
CA ALA A 16 -13.74 11.43 6.55
C ALA A 16 -14.00 12.37 5.37
N LEU A 17 -14.28 13.65 5.66
CA LEU A 17 -14.45 14.66 4.62
C LEU A 17 -13.19 14.83 3.77
N LEU A 18 -12.02 14.84 4.41
CA LEU A 18 -10.74 14.93 3.71
C LEU A 18 -10.51 13.73 2.77
N ILE A 19 -10.83 12.52 3.21
CA ILE A 19 -10.74 11.30 2.37
C ILE A 19 -11.64 11.45 1.14
N VAL A 20 -12.90 11.87 1.33
CA VAL A 20 -13.82 12.07 0.21
C VAL A 20 -13.29 13.12 -0.77
N LEU A 21 -12.79 14.25 -0.26
CA LEU A 21 -12.20 15.28 -1.10
C LEU A 21 -10.99 14.79 -1.88
N LEU A 22 -10.11 13.99 -1.27
CA LEU A 22 -8.94 13.41 -1.93
C LEU A 22 -9.34 12.38 -3.00
N VAL A 23 -10.35 11.56 -2.75
CA VAL A 23 -10.88 10.62 -3.75
C VAL A 23 -11.45 11.37 -4.95
N VAL A 24 -12.25 12.40 -4.71
CA VAL A 24 -12.77 13.26 -5.76
C VAL A 24 -11.63 13.92 -6.53
N ALA A 25 -10.67 14.52 -5.82
CA ALA A 25 -9.51 15.15 -6.43
C ALA A 25 -8.72 14.16 -7.32
N ASN A 26 -8.51 12.93 -6.89
CA ASN A 26 -7.83 11.91 -7.69
C ASN A 26 -8.59 11.55 -8.98
N LEU A 27 -9.92 11.50 -8.94
CA LEU A 27 -10.73 11.23 -10.13
C LEU A 27 -10.67 12.38 -11.15
N PHE A 28 -10.61 13.63 -10.69
CA PHE A 28 -10.59 14.80 -11.56
C PHE A 28 -9.18 15.22 -11.98
N LEU A 29 -8.19 15.04 -11.09
CA LEU A 29 -6.80 15.44 -11.31
C LEU A 29 -5.96 14.22 -11.71
N GLY A 30 -5.07 14.39 -12.66
CA GLY A 30 -4.15 13.33 -13.11
C GLY A 30 -3.19 13.83 -14.17
N SER A 31 -2.29 12.95 -14.63
CA SER A 31 -1.29 13.27 -15.66
C SER A 31 -1.91 13.68 -17.01
N VAL A 32 -3.10 13.17 -17.30
CA VAL A 32 -3.88 13.58 -18.49
C VAL A 32 -4.96 14.53 -18.04
N ASN A 33 -5.01 15.71 -18.65
CA ASN A 33 -6.03 16.72 -18.36
C ASN A 33 -7.34 16.35 -19.06
N ILE A 34 -8.30 15.84 -18.29
CA ILE A 34 -9.65 15.50 -18.75
C ILE A 34 -10.59 16.58 -18.21
N PRO A 35 -11.40 17.22 -19.06
CA PRO A 35 -12.39 18.20 -18.61
C PRO A 35 -13.32 17.61 -17.55
N ALA A 36 -13.64 18.38 -16.52
CA ALA A 36 -14.47 17.91 -15.41
C ALA A 36 -15.85 17.41 -15.87
N GLN A 37 -16.41 18.05 -16.91
CA GLN A 37 -17.67 17.62 -17.49
C GLN A 37 -17.60 16.21 -18.09
N GLU A 38 -16.48 15.88 -18.76
CA GLU A 38 -16.27 14.54 -19.33
C GLU A 38 -16.07 13.48 -18.25
N VAL A 39 -15.38 13.81 -17.14
CA VAL A 39 -15.27 12.90 -15.99
C VAL A 39 -16.65 12.59 -15.43
N LEU A 40 -17.50 13.60 -15.26
CA LEU A 40 -18.89 13.41 -14.77
C LEU A 40 -19.72 12.58 -15.73
N ARG A 41 -19.63 12.80 -17.06
CA ARG A 41 -20.31 12.00 -18.08
C ARG A 41 -19.89 10.53 -18.01
N ILE A 42 -18.59 10.27 -17.92
CA ILE A 42 -18.05 8.91 -17.79
C ILE A 42 -18.59 8.22 -16.53
N LEU A 43 -18.61 8.93 -15.39
CA LEU A 43 -19.15 8.39 -14.13
C LEU A 43 -20.66 8.15 -14.17
N SER A 44 -21.40 8.93 -14.99
CA SER A 44 -22.84 8.73 -15.24
C SER A 44 -23.13 7.58 -16.20
N GLY A 45 -22.09 6.96 -16.79
CA GLY A 45 -22.25 5.88 -17.77
C GLY A 45 -22.52 6.35 -19.20
N GLU A 46 -22.33 7.65 -19.48
CA GLU A 46 -22.43 8.21 -20.83
C GLU A 46 -21.10 8.04 -21.58
N GLU A 47 -21.19 8.03 -22.92
CA GLU A 47 -20.00 8.00 -23.78
C GLU A 47 -19.24 9.32 -23.69
N ALA A 48 -17.94 9.24 -23.46
CA ALA A 48 -17.04 10.39 -23.48
C ALA A 48 -16.71 10.78 -24.95
N GLU A 49 -16.35 12.02 -25.15
CA GLU A 49 -15.86 12.51 -26.45
C GLU A 49 -14.68 11.67 -26.98
N LYS A 50 -13.84 11.15 -26.06
CA LYS A 50 -12.69 10.30 -26.40
C LYS A 50 -12.72 9.00 -25.60
N ALA A 51 -12.73 7.86 -26.28
CA ALA A 51 -12.68 6.54 -25.66
C ALA A 51 -11.47 6.35 -24.71
N SER A 52 -10.34 7.01 -25.01
CA SER A 52 -9.15 6.99 -24.15
C SER A 52 -9.42 7.59 -22.78
N TRP A 53 -10.30 8.56 -22.63
CA TRP A 53 -10.64 9.16 -21.34
C TRP A 53 -11.45 8.21 -20.46
N THR A 54 -12.40 7.48 -21.07
CA THR A 54 -13.15 6.43 -20.37
C THR A 54 -12.21 5.36 -19.82
N PHE A 55 -11.25 4.92 -20.64
CA PHE A 55 -10.24 3.95 -20.21
C PHE A 55 -9.39 4.48 -19.04
N ILE A 56 -8.91 5.73 -19.11
CA ILE A 56 -8.10 6.33 -18.04
C ILE A 56 -8.89 6.43 -16.73
N VAL A 57 -10.15 6.82 -16.78
CA VAL A 57 -10.97 6.96 -15.57
C VAL A 57 -11.24 5.58 -14.94
N TRP A 58 -11.69 4.59 -15.71
CA TRP A 58 -12.09 3.29 -15.18
C TRP A 58 -10.95 2.32 -14.93
N GLU A 59 -9.91 2.32 -15.79
CA GLU A 59 -8.80 1.35 -15.69
C GLU A 59 -7.58 1.89 -14.94
N SER A 60 -7.52 3.20 -14.70
CA SER A 60 -6.40 3.80 -13.99
C SER A 60 -6.85 4.54 -12.72
N ARG A 61 -7.62 5.63 -12.86
CA ARG A 61 -7.93 6.52 -11.72
C ARG A 61 -8.79 5.84 -10.66
N PHE A 62 -9.84 5.15 -11.09
CA PHE A 62 -10.77 4.48 -10.17
C PHE A 62 -10.11 3.34 -9.38
N PRO A 63 -9.37 2.40 -10.01
CA PRO A 63 -8.62 1.40 -9.28
C PRO A 63 -7.55 1.97 -8.35
N GLN A 64 -6.88 3.06 -8.75
CA GLN A 64 -5.92 3.76 -7.88
C GLN A 64 -6.58 4.29 -6.61
N CYS A 65 -7.77 4.88 -6.70
CA CYS A 65 -8.53 5.34 -5.52
C CYS A 65 -8.82 4.19 -4.55
N ILE A 66 -9.34 3.08 -5.08
CA ILE A 66 -9.68 1.90 -4.26
C ILE A 66 -8.42 1.33 -3.61
N THR A 67 -7.35 1.17 -4.39
CA THR A 67 -6.07 0.67 -3.89
C THR A 67 -5.51 1.56 -2.78
N ALA A 68 -5.52 2.88 -2.98
CA ALA A 68 -5.03 3.84 -1.98
C ALA A 68 -5.84 3.76 -0.67
N LEU A 69 -7.17 3.64 -0.76
CA LEU A 69 -8.04 3.49 0.41
C LEU A 69 -7.76 2.19 1.15
N LEU A 70 -7.70 1.07 0.44
CA LEU A 70 -7.47 -0.25 1.04
C LEU A 70 -6.07 -0.36 1.64
N CYS A 71 -5.04 0.10 0.93
CA CYS A 71 -3.67 0.11 1.44
C CYS A 71 -3.52 1.04 2.65
N GLY A 72 -4.12 2.23 2.61
CA GLY A 72 -4.08 3.16 3.73
C GLY A 72 -4.78 2.59 4.98
N ALA A 73 -5.94 1.97 4.81
CA ALA A 73 -6.66 1.31 5.89
C ALA A 73 -5.85 0.13 6.48
N ALA A 74 -5.28 -0.71 5.62
CA ALA A 74 -4.45 -1.85 6.05
C ALA A 74 -3.19 -1.39 6.79
N LEU A 75 -2.49 -0.37 6.28
CA LEU A 75 -1.30 0.20 6.94
C LEU A 75 -1.65 0.83 8.29
N SER A 76 -2.77 1.54 8.39
CA SER A 76 -3.22 2.12 9.66
C SER A 76 -3.54 1.05 10.70
N ALA A 77 -4.24 -0.01 10.31
CA ALA A 77 -4.57 -1.11 11.20
C ALA A 77 -3.31 -1.87 11.65
N SER A 78 -2.41 -2.20 10.71
CA SER A 78 -1.15 -2.90 11.03
C SER A 78 -0.23 -2.04 11.91
N GLY A 79 -0.13 -0.75 11.63
CA GLY A 79 0.65 0.19 12.44
C GLY A 79 0.14 0.24 13.89
N LEU A 80 -1.18 0.36 14.08
CA LEU A 80 -1.77 0.37 15.43
C LEU A 80 -1.53 -0.94 16.18
N MET A 81 -1.63 -2.09 15.49
CA MET A 81 -1.32 -3.40 16.08
C MET A 81 0.14 -3.48 16.52
N LEU A 82 1.07 -3.04 15.69
CA LEU A 82 2.50 -3.04 16.00
C LEU A 82 2.83 -2.10 17.17
N GLN A 83 2.29 -0.89 17.18
CA GLN A 83 2.46 0.06 18.29
C GLN A 83 1.98 -0.55 19.63
N THR A 84 0.88 -1.28 19.58
CA THR A 84 0.33 -1.97 20.77
C THR A 84 1.23 -3.12 21.23
N VAL A 85 1.66 -3.98 20.31
CA VAL A 85 2.53 -5.14 20.63
C VAL A 85 3.87 -4.70 21.18
N PHE A 86 4.48 -3.69 20.58
CA PHE A 86 5.78 -3.17 21.02
C PHE A 86 5.68 -2.16 22.17
N SER A 87 4.44 -1.76 22.55
CA SER A 87 4.22 -0.66 23.53
C SER A 87 5.05 0.58 23.17
N ASN A 88 5.19 0.85 21.89
CA ASN A 88 6.01 1.93 21.34
C ASN A 88 5.28 2.65 20.20
N PRO A 89 4.94 3.93 20.34
CA PRO A 89 4.24 4.69 19.31
C PRO A 89 5.07 4.91 18.03
N LEU A 90 6.37 4.63 18.05
CA LEU A 90 7.24 4.72 16.88
C LEU A 90 7.34 3.39 16.11
N ALA A 91 6.70 2.32 16.57
CA ALA A 91 6.70 1.05 15.87
C ALA A 91 5.85 1.13 14.58
N ASP A 92 6.45 0.72 13.48
CA ASP A 92 5.83 0.70 12.15
C ASP A 92 6.28 -0.55 11.39
N SER A 93 5.44 -0.99 10.45
CA SER A 93 5.71 -2.16 9.59
C SER A 93 6.94 -1.99 8.70
N SER A 94 7.26 -0.77 8.30
CA SER A 94 8.46 -0.46 7.52
C SER A 94 9.75 -0.69 8.31
N ILE A 95 9.73 -0.44 9.62
CA ILE A 95 10.89 -0.62 10.51
C ILE A 95 11.25 -2.11 10.68
N LEU A 96 10.28 -3.01 10.61
CA LEU A 96 10.50 -4.45 10.72
C LEU A 96 11.07 -5.11 9.45
N GLY A 97 11.34 -4.33 8.41
CA GLY A 97 11.91 -4.85 7.16
C GLY A 97 10.95 -5.65 6.28
N ILE A 98 9.65 -5.70 6.62
CA ILE A 98 8.63 -6.43 5.86
C ILE A 98 8.53 -5.89 4.43
N SER A 99 8.57 -4.56 4.27
CA SER A 99 8.55 -3.90 2.96
C SER A 99 9.79 -4.22 2.12
N SER A 100 10.96 -4.28 2.75
CA SER A 100 12.21 -4.69 2.08
C SER A 100 12.14 -6.15 1.63
N GLY A 101 11.54 -7.02 2.46
CA GLY A 101 11.27 -8.42 2.10
C GLY A 101 10.37 -8.56 0.88
N ALA A 102 9.30 -7.75 0.82
CA ALA A 102 8.42 -7.71 -0.34
C ALA A 102 9.19 -7.30 -1.61
N SER A 103 10.00 -6.24 -1.53
CA SER A 103 10.83 -5.76 -2.66
C SER A 103 11.83 -6.81 -3.13
N LEU A 104 12.50 -7.50 -2.19
CA LEU A 104 13.41 -8.61 -2.52
C LEU A 104 12.66 -9.75 -3.21
N GLY A 105 11.48 -10.12 -2.73
CA GLY A 105 10.65 -11.15 -3.35
C GLY A 105 10.27 -10.81 -4.79
N VAL A 106 9.92 -9.55 -5.06
CA VAL A 106 9.68 -9.06 -6.43
C VAL A 106 10.94 -9.15 -7.28
N ALA A 107 12.08 -8.70 -6.75
CA ALA A 107 13.36 -8.73 -7.46
C ALA A 107 13.75 -10.16 -7.84
N LEU A 108 13.60 -11.12 -6.93
CA LEU A 108 13.89 -12.53 -7.19
C LEU A 108 13.00 -13.12 -8.29
N VAL A 109 11.69 -12.80 -8.29
CA VAL A 109 10.77 -13.23 -9.34
C VAL A 109 11.15 -12.63 -10.69
N MET A 110 11.52 -11.35 -10.72
CA MET A 110 11.95 -10.67 -11.94
C MET A 110 13.26 -11.26 -12.48
N LEU A 111 14.21 -11.58 -11.60
CA LEU A 111 15.47 -12.24 -11.99
C LEU A 111 15.23 -13.66 -12.51
N ALA A 112 14.42 -14.46 -11.80
CA ALA A 112 14.11 -15.84 -12.17
C ALA A 112 13.30 -15.92 -13.49
N GLY A 113 12.50 -14.91 -13.77
CA GLY A 113 11.75 -14.79 -15.03
C GLY A 113 12.61 -14.49 -16.27
N GLY A 114 13.94 -14.39 -16.13
CA GLY A 114 14.88 -14.29 -17.25
C GLY A 114 14.68 -13.09 -18.15
N GLY A 115 14.19 -11.96 -17.62
CA GLY A 115 13.97 -10.73 -18.40
C GLY A 115 12.77 -10.79 -19.36
N THR A 116 11.99 -11.86 -19.38
CA THR A 116 10.77 -11.96 -20.21
C THR A 116 9.70 -10.94 -19.80
N ILE A 117 9.80 -10.40 -18.59
CA ILE A 117 8.97 -9.29 -18.12
C ILE A 117 9.37 -7.97 -18.81
N ALA A 118 10.63 -7.85 -19.25
CA ALA A 118 11.15 -6.67 -19.94
C ALA A 118 10.70 -6.57 -21.42
N THR A 119 10.20 -7.66 -22.02
CA THR A 119 9.81 -7.69 -23.45
C THR A 119 8.34 -7.32 -23.71
N GLY A 120 7.66 -6.68 -22.75
CA GLY A 120 6.33 -6.12 -22.98
C GLY A 120 5.16 -7.11 -22.99
N VAL A 121 5.42 -8.41 -22.82
CA VAL A 121 4.37 -9.43 -22.64
C VAL A 121 4.11 -9.59 -21.14
N PHE A 122 3.46 -8.62 -20.55
CA PHE A 122 2.82 -8.77 -19.25
C PHE A 122 1.65 -9.72 -19.42
N THR A 123 1.93 -11.01 -19.41
CA THR A 123 0.88 -12.02 -19.31
C THR A 123 0.27 -11.93 -17.90
N LEU A 124 -1.02 -12.21 -17.79
CA LEU A 124 -1.71 -12.29 -16.49
C LEU A 124 -0.90 -13.11 -15.46
N SER A 125 -0.20 -14.16 -15.93
CA SER A 125 0.74 -14.99 -15.17
C SER A 125 1.91 -14.21 -14.56
N GLY A 126 2.51 -13.27 -15.29
CA GLY A 126 3.62 -12.45 -14.79
C GLY A 126 3.19 -11.50 -13.67
N PHE A 127 2.01 -10.91 -13.79
CA PHE A 127 1.45 -10.02 -12.76
C PHE A 127 1.20 -10.78 -11.45
N PHE A 128 0.57 -11.95 -11.51
CA PHE A 128 0.36 -12.80 -10.32
C PHE A 128 1.67 -13.28 -9.70
N SER A 129 2.67 -13.59 -10.52
CA SER A 129 3.99 -14.03 -10.02
C SER A 129 4.68 -12.93 -9.21
N VAL A 130 4.59 -11.67 -9.65
CA VAL A 130 5.15 -10.51 -8.92
C VAL A 130 4.43 -10.31 -7.59
N ILE A 131 3.09 -10.38 -7.57
CA ILE A 131 2.29 -10.26 -6.33
C ILE A 131 2.64 -11.39 -5.37
N LEU A 132 2.71 -12.64 -5.84
CA LEU A 132 3.10 -13.78 -5.04
C LEU A 132 4.53 -13.64 -4.50
N GLY A 133 5.47 -13.18 -5.32
CA GLY A 133 6.83 -12.92 -4.92
C GLY A 133 6.92 -11.87 -3.80
N ALA A 134 6.21 -10.75 -3.97
CA ALA A 134 6.10 -9.71 -2.94
C ALA A 134 5.53 -10.27 -1.63
N PHE A 135 4.44 -11.01 -1.72
CA PHE A 135 3.77 -11.59 -0.54
C PHE A 135 4.67 -12.61 0.17
N LEU A 136 5.29 -13.53 -0.56
CA LEU A 136 6.18 -14.53 0.01
C LEU A 136 7.43 -13.90 0.64
N GLY A 137 8.00 -12.88 0.00
CA GLY A 137 9.12 -12.12 0.55
C GLY A 137 8.76 -11.39 1.85
N ALA A 138 7.58 -10.76 1.90
CA ALA A 138 7.08 -10.13 3.12
C ALA A 138 6.85 -11.15 4.24
N VAL A 139 6.22 -12.28 3.94
CA VAL A 139 5.96 -13.38 4.89
C VAL A 139 7.26 -14.00 5.39
N ALA A 140 8.27 -14.18 4.53
CA ALA A 140 9.56 -14.72 4.93
C ALA A 140 10.27 -13.83 5.96
N VAL A 141 10.29 -12.51 5.73
CA VAL A 141 10.86 -11.56 6.68
C VAL A 141 10.04 -11.51 7.97
N LEU A 142 8.71 -11.51 7.87
CA LEU A 142 7.85 -11.57 9.05
C LEU A 142 8.10 -12.84 9.88
N ALA A 143 8.19 -14.00 9.23
CA ALA A 143 8.50 -15.26 9.90
C ALA A 143 9.88 -15.23 10.58
N LEU A 144 10.88 -14.61 9.95
CA LEU A 144 12.20 -14.43 10.53
C LEU A 144 12.15 -13.53 11.78
N VAL A 145 11.42 -12.42 11.72
CA VAL A 145 11.23 -11.50 12.86
C VAL A 145 10.48 -12.21 14.00
N LEU A 146 9.45 -12.98 13.70
CA LEU A 146 8.72 -13.77 14.71
C LEU A 146 9.60 -14.85 15.34
N PHE A 147 10.42 -15.52 14.55
CA PHE A 147 11.41 -16.48 15.06
C PHE A 147 12.41 -15.82 16.02
N LEU A 148 12.97 -14.67 15.61
CA LEU A 148 13.86 -13.88 16.48
C LEU A 148 13.12 -13.39 17.75
N SER A 149 11.86 -13.04 17.64
CA SER A 149 11.03 -12.66 18.80
C SER A 149 10.92 -13.76 19.85
N SER A 150 10.96 -15.03 19.44
CA SER A 150 10.95 -16.15 20.40
C SER A 150 12.27 -16.29 21.17
N LEU A 151 13.36 -15.79 20.62
CA LEU A 151 14.70 -15.84 21.22
C LEU A 151 15.05 -14.57 22.01
N ILE A 152 14.53 -13.43 21.58
CA ILE A 152 14.83 -12.10 22.13
C ILE A 152 13.66 -11.64 23.01
N LYS A 153 13.89 -11.53 24.32
CA LYS A 153 12.86 -11.10 25.28
C LYS A 153 12.66 -9.57 25.33
N SER A 154 13.53 -8.78 24.70
CA SER A 154 13.49 -7.32 24.73
C SER A 154 12.86 -6.77 23.47
N ASN A 155 11.77 -6.01 23.60
CA ASN A 155 11.08 -5.35 22.48
C ASN A 155 12.00 -4.39 21.70
N VAL A 156 12.88 -3.68 22.40
CA VAL A 156 13.86 -2.75 21.79
C VAL A 156 14.88 -3.51 20.95
N MET A 157 15.38 -4.63 21.47
CA MET A 157 16.37 -5.45 20.76
C MET A 157 15.76 -6.11 19.51
N LEU A 158 14.48 -6.51 19.60
CA LEU A 158 13.73 -7.04 18.46
C LEU A 158 13.53 -5.98 17.37
N LEU A 159 13.26 -4.74 17.77
CA LEU A 159 13.09 -3.61 16.86
C LEU A 159 14.40 -3.31 16.11
N ILE A 160 15.53 -3.31 16.83
CA ILE A 160 16.86 -3.14 16.24
C ILE A 160 17.18 -4.28 15.26
N ALA A 161 16.88 -5.52 15.64
CA ALA A 161 17.08 -6.68 14.77
C ALA A 161 16.23 -6.57 13.48
N GLY A 162 14.98 -6.14 13.60
CA GLY A 162 14.11 -5.88 12.44
C GLY A 162 14.68 -4.83 11.49
N ILE A 163 15.18 -3.72 12.03
CA ILE A 163 15.83 -2.68 11.24
C ILE A 163 17.05 -3.25 10.50
N MET A 164 17.90 -4.02 11.18
CA MET A 164 19.07 -4.63 10.55
C MET A 164 18.71 -5.61 9.44
N ILE A 165 17.68 -6.44 9.65
CA ILE A 165 17.15 -7.34 8.61
C ILE A 165 16.65 -6.51 7.42
N GLY A 166 15.91 -5.44 7.67
CA GLY A 166 15.43 -4.55 6.63
C GLY A 166 16.56 -3.96 5.78
N TYR A 167 17.63 -3.50 6.40
CA TYR A 167 18.78 -2.97 5.67
C TYR A 167 19.54 -4.05 4.90
N ILE A 168 19.76 -5.23 5.47
CA ILE A 168 20.40 -6.36 4.75
C ILE A 168 19.56 -6.74 3.54
N THR A 169 18.25 -6.88 3.71
CA THR A 169 17.32 -7.26 2.64
C THR A 169 17.26 -6.19 1.54
N SER A 170 17.39 -4.92 1.91
CA SER A 170 17.36 -3.80 0.96
C SER A 170 18.69 -3.62 0.20
N SER A 171 19.78 -4.21 0.68
CA SER A 171 21.11 -4.12 0.06
C SER A 171 21.40 -5.23 -0.96
N LEU A 172 20.54 -6.23 -1.03
CA LEU A 172 20.57 -7.34 -1.98
C LEU A 172 19.81 -7.01 -3.27
#